data_31a96c3d363125995d97af1ffac88c1b
#
_entry.id   31a96c3d363125995d97af1ffac88c1b
#
_cell.length_a   1.000
_cell.length_b   1.000
_cell.length_c   1.000
_cell.angle_alpha   90.00
_cell.angle_beta   90.00
_cell.angle_gamma   90.00
#
_symmetry.space_group_name_H-M   'P 1'
#
loop_
_entity.id
_entity.type
_entity.pdbx_description
1 polymer ?
#
loop_
_entity_poly.entity_id
_entity_poly.type
_entity_poly.pdbx_seq_one_letter_code
_entity_poly.pdbx_strand_id
1 'polypeptide(L)'
;MMMNSGGPKMGFRARIGRGWRVTKLGMHVVRADPELMAYMLFSGIFSIIAAIAILALTGGLGFFVGGEEGAESGVYVGTFLSYMAIAIITVFWNAAIIASAHERLTAGTNPSFSYGIKQAMKCLPQIFIWGLISGTVGLIITALQSMQHSDNLVVSIFGHIASFIVQVAWWIATFFVVPMIVLDNIGVGESMSKSPELFKQTWGEDVVASTGTGIINILVCLLIVVICLPLFALGEIGVGLGILVMFAGIAISVLFFSACEAVNRVSLYYFAKTGESPPLAQKYGLDF
;
A
#
# COMPACT_ATOMS: atom_id res chain seq x y z
N MET A 1 17.55 -24.02 -17.91
CA MET A 1 16.54 -24.38 -18.91
C MET A 1 15.82 -23.08 -19.27
N MET A 2 16.17 -22.49 -20.42
CA MET A 2 15.62 -21.21 -20.88
C MET A 2 14.17 -21.44 -21.31
N MET A 3 13.21 -20.95 -20.52
CA MET A 3 11.81 -20.94 -20.93
C MET A 3 11.62 -19.79 -21.93
N ASN A 4 11.34 -20.19 -23.16
CA ASN A 4 11.02 -19.34 -24.30
C ASN A 4 9.65 -18.68 -24.04
N SER A 5 9.62 -17.45 -23.51
CA SER A 5 8.41 -16.69 -23.24
C SER A 5 7.95 -15.89 -24.47
N GLY A 6 7.84 -16.56 -25.60
CA GLY A 6 7.26 -16.02 -26.82
C GLY A 6 5.75 -16.17 -26.90
N GLY A 7 5.01 -15.80 -25.86
CA GLY A 7 3.57 -15.64 -25.97
C GLY A 7 3.22 -14.50 -26.96
N PRO A 8 2.10 -14.59 -27.70
CA PRO A 8 1.73 -13.56 -28.68
C PRO A 8 1.69 -12.20 -27.99
N LYS A 9 2.39 -11.20 -28.56
CA LYS A 9 2.38 -9.81 -28.09
C LYS A 9 0.94 -9.29 -28.11
N MET A 10 0.26 -9.39 -26.98
CA MET A 10 -1.10 -8.94 -26.87
C MET A 10 -1.20 -7.44 -27.06
N GLY A 11 -2.20 -7.00 -27.82
CA GLY A 11 -2.45 -5.59 -28.06
C GLY A 11 -2.78 -4.84 -26.77
N PHE A 12 -2.49 -3.55 -26.74
CA PHE A 12 -2.71 -2.67 -25.59
C PHE A 12 -4.14 -2.78 -24.97
N ARG A 13 -5.18 -2.88 -25.83
CA ARG A 13 -6.56 -3.06 -25.38
C ARG A 13 -6.79 -4.35 -24.57
N ALA A 14 -6.12 -5.44 -24.94
CA ALA A 14 -6.24 -6.70 -24.23
C ALA A 14 -5.59 -6.63 -22.83
N ARG A 15 -4.48 -5.89 -22.70
CA ARG A 15 -3.82 -5.63 -21.39
C ARG A 15 -4.70 -4.79 -20.46
N ILE A 16 -5.35 -3.74 -20.99
CA ILE A 16 -6.34 -2.95 -20.25
C ILE A 16 -7.48 -3.85 -19.74
N GLY A 17 -8.02 -4.68 -20.61
CA GLY A 17 -9.11 -5.61 -20.26
C GLY A 17 -8.70 -6.58 -19.15
N ARG A 18 -7.46 -7.08 -19.17
CA ARG A 18 -6.93 -7.94 -18.09
C ARG A 18 -6.78 -7.18 -16.77
N GLY A 19 -6.12 -6.02 -16.79
CA GLY A 19 -5.98 -5.18 -15.58
C GLY A 19 -7.32 -4.85 -14.94
N TRP A 20 -8.36 -4.61 -15.76
CA TRP A 20 -9.71 -4.38 -15.27
C TRP A 20 -10.34 -5.63 -14.63
N ARG A 21 -10.06 -6.84 -15.16
CA ARG A 21 -10.50 -8.10 -14.53
C ARG A 21 -9.81 -8.32 -13.19
N VAL A 22 -8.52 -8.01 -13.09
CA VAL A 22 -7.77 -8.06 -11.81
C VAL A 22 -8.40 -7.12 -10.78
N THR A 23 -8.72 -5.87 -11.17
CA THR A 23 -9.41 -4.92 -10.29
C THR A 23 -10.75 -5.47 -9.78
N LYS A 24 -11.56 -6.05 -10.69
CA LYS A 24 -12.83 -6.69 -10.31
C LYS A 24 -12.63 -7.88 -9.37
N LEU A 25 -11.62 -8.69 -9.60
CA LEU A 25 -11.27 -9.81 -8.74
C LEU A 25 -10.95 -9.34 -7.32
N GLY A 26 -10.10 -8.31 -7.19
CA GLY A 26 -9.78 -7.72 -5.87
C GLY A 26 -11.03 -7.26 -5.13
N MET A 27 -11.90 -6.50 -5.81
CA MET A 27 -13.17 -6.05 -5.20
C MET A 27 -14.08 -7.21 -4.82
N HIS A 28 -14.13 -8.28 -5.64
CA HIS A 28 -14.96 -9.45 -5.35
C HIS A 28 -14.44 -10.23 -4.14
N VAL A 29 -13.13 -10.44 -4.08
CA VAL A 29 -12.47 -11.16 -2.97
C VAL A 29 -12.65 -10.40 -1.66
N VAL A 30 -12.40 -9.10 -1.62
CA VAL A 30 -12.54 -8.31 -0.38
C VAL A 30 -14.00 -8.20 0.08
N ARG A 31 -14.97 -8.16 -0.85
CA ARG A 31 -16.41 -8.22 -0.48
C ARG A 31 -16.80 -9.58 0.09
N ALA A 32 -16.23 -10.65 -0.42
CA ALA A 32 -16.50 -12.01 0.07
C ALA A 32 -15.76 -12.30 1.39
N ASP A 33 -14.65 -11.59 1.64
CA ASP A 33 -13.81 -11.76 2.82
C ASP A 33 -13.41 -10.38 3.40
N PRO A 34 -14.31 -9.71 4.13
CA PRO A 34 -14.05 -8.39 4.69
C PRO A 34 -12.99 -8.41 5.80
N GLU A 35 -12.58 -9.58 6.33
CA GLU A 35 -11.48 -9.71 7.30
C GLU A 35 -10.16 -9.21 6.71
N LEU A 36 -10.00 -9.22 5.38
CA LEU A 36 -8.83 -8.64 4.71
C LEU A 36 -8.68 -7.13 4.99
N MET A 37 -9.78 -6.42 5.20
CA MET A 37 -9.73 -4.99 5.57
C MET A 37 -9.17 -4.78 6.99
N ALA A 38 -9.32 -5.77 7.88
CA ALA A 38 -8.82 -5.66 9.24
C ALA A 38 -7.30 -5.48 9.29
N TYR A 39 -6.53 -6.10 8.38
CA TYR A 39 -5.09 -5.88 8.31
C TYR A 39 -4.73 -4.41 8.05
N MET A 40 -5.47 -3.74 7.16
CA MET A 40 -5.27 -2.31 6.86
C MET A 40 -5.68 -1.44 8.04
N LEU A 41 -6.80 -1.78 8.70
CA LEU A 41 -7.27 -1.08 9.90
C LEU A 41 -6.23 -1.16 11.03
N PHE A 42 -5.73 -2.36 11.33
CA PHE A 42 -4.71 -2.54 12.35
C PHE A 42 -3.40 -1.87 11.98
N SER A 43 -3.00 -1.88 10.70
CA SER A 43 -1.86 -1.11 10.22
C SER A 43 -1.97 0.37 10.61
N GLY A 44 -3.12 1.00 10.35
CA GLY A 44 -3.38 2.39 10.69
C GLY A 44 -3.37 2.63 12.20
N ILE A 45 -4.09 1.81 12.97
CA ILE A 45 -4.16 1.93 14.44
C ILE A 45 -2.78 1.81 15.08
N PHE A 46 -2.03 0.76 14.76
CA PHE A 46 -0.70 0.55 15.33
C PHE A 46 0.29 1.64 14.90
N SER A 47 0.18 2.15 13.68
CA SER A 47 1.00 3.27 13.20
C SER A 47 0.74 4.55 13.99
N ILE A 48 -0.52 4.88 14.26
CA ILE A 48 -0.90 6.05 15.06
C ILE A 48 -0.41 5.89 16.50
N ILE A 49 -0.65 4.74 17.12
CA ILE A 49 -0.21 4.46 18.51
C ILE A 49 1.31 4.57 18.59
N ALA A 50 2.04 3.96 17.66
CA ALA A 50 3.51 4.02 17.66
C ALA A 50 4.02 5.46 17.48
N ALA A 51 3.42 6.24 16.57
CA ALA A 51 3.81 7.63 16.36
C ALA A 51 3.59 8.48 17.61
N ILE A 52 2.41 8.39 18.25
CA ILE A 52 2.09 9.12 19.47
C ILE A 52 3.04 8.71 20.60
N ALA A 53 3.26 7.40 20.80
CA ALA A 53 4.13 6.90 21.86
C ALA A 53 5.58 7.35 21.68
N ILE A 54 6.11 7.28 20.45
CA ILE A 54 7.49 7.70 20.15
C ILE A 54 7.64 9.22 20.36
N LEU A 55 6.72 10.03 19.83
CA LEU A 55 6.76 11.48 19.97
C LEU A 55 6.64 11.92 21.42
N ALA A 56 5.74 11.31 22.20
CA ALA A 56 5.60 11.60 23.62
C ALA A 56 6.86 11.22 24.41
N LEU A 57 7.46 10.05 24.10
CA LEU A 57 8.67 9.59 24.77
C LEU A 57 9.87 10.48 24.45
N THR A 58 10.12 10.76 23.16
CA THR A 58 11.30 11.55 22.75
C THR A 58 11.17 13.02 23.14
N GLY A 59 9.99 13.63 22.95
CA GLY A 59 9.72 15.00 23.40
C GLY A 59 9.78 15.15 24.92
N GLY A 60 9.21 14.19 25.66
CA GLY A 60 9.27 14.17 27.12
C GLY A 60 10.69 13.99 27.65
N LEU A 61 11.46 13.03 27.14
CA LEU A 61 12.87 12.86 27.51
C LEU A 61 13.70 14.10 27.15
N GLY A 62 13.48 14.69 25.97
CA GLY A 62 14.12 15.91 25.54
C GLY A 62 13.86 17.06 26.52
N PHE A 63 12.61 17.23 26.97
CA PHE A 63 12.24 18.23 27.95
C PHE A 63 12.96 18.02 29.28
N PHE A 64 13.05 16.80 29.77
CA PHE A 64 13.78 16.49 31.03
C PHE A 64 15.28 16.79 30.95
N VAL A 65 15.90 16.66 29.77
CA VAL A 65 17.34 16.86 29.56
C VAL A 65 17.69 18.33 29.31
N GLY A 66 16.88 19.05 28.52
CA GLY A 66 17.23 20.38 28.02
C GLY A 66 16.08 21.41 28.05
N GLY A 67 15.01 21.17 28.81
CA GLY A 67 13.88 22.07 28.89
C GLY A 67 13.15 22.17 27.51
N GLU A 68 12.73 23.40 27.15
CA GLU A 68 11.98 23.65 25.88
C GLU A 68 12.82 23.33 24.65
N GLU A 69 14.10 23.72 24.61
CA GLU A 69 15.00 23.42 23.48
C GLU A 69 15.27 21.91 23.34
N GLY A 70 15.38 21.22 24.47
CA GLY A 70 15.50 19.76 24.50
C GLY A 70 14.23 19.07 24.02
N ALA A 71 13.05 19.58 24.37
CA ALA A 71 11.78 19.07 23.87
C ALA A 71 11.65 19.20 22.35
N GLU A 72 12.02 20.35 21.80
CA GLU A 72 12.01 20.58 20.35
C GLU A 72 12.93 19.60 19.62
N SER A 73 14.16 19.43 20.09
CA SER A 73 15.12 18.45 19.56
C SER A 73 14.57 17.01 19.68
N GLY A 74 13.92 16.68 20.78
CA GLY A 74 13.26 15.40 21.00
C GLY A 74 12.13 15.13 20.02
N VAL A 75 11.35 16.16 19.65
CA VAL A 75 10.29 16.06 18.65
C VAL A 75 10.88 15.79 17.25
N TYR A 76 11.97 16.41 16.85
CA TYR A 76 12.62 16.12 15.56
C TYR A 76 13.09 14.66 15.48
N VAL A 77 13.78 14.18 16.53
CA VAL A 77 14.21 12.78 16.61
C VAL A 77 13.00 11.84 16.62
N GLY A 78 11.97 12.18 17.39
CA GLY A 78 10.73 11.42 17.46
C GLY A 78 10.00 11.34 16.13
N THR A 79 9.97 12.41 15.36
CA THR A 79 9.37 12.44 14.02
C THR A 79 10.08 11.46 13.10
N PHE A 80 11.42 11.47 13.07
CA PHE A 80 12.21 10.53 12.28
C PHE A 80 11.95 9.07 12.72
N LEU A 81 12.00 8.78 14.00
CA LEU A 81 11.77 7.43 14.53
C LEU A 81 10.34 6.96 14.29
N SER A 82 9.35 7.85 14.42
CA SER A 82 7.96 7.56 14.13
C SER A 82 7.77 7.18 12.67
N TYR A 83 8.42 7.90 11.75
CA TYR A 83 8.37 7.59 10.32
C TYR A 83 8.93 6.19 10.02
N MET A 84 10.07 5.85 10.62
CA MET A 84 10.66 4.51 10.48
C MET A 84 9.75 3.42 11.07
N ALA A 85 9.18 3.66 12.25
CA ALA A 85 8.27 2.72 12.89
C ALA A 85 7.00 2.49 12.06
N ILE A 86 6.39 3.56 11.54
CA ILE A 86 5.22 3.49 10.64
C ILE A 86 5.56 2.66 9.39
N ALA A 87 6.72 2.86 8.78
CA ALA A 87 7.15 2.11 7.60
C ALA A 87 7.24 0.60 7.91
N ILE A 88 7.87 0.22 9.03
CA ILE A 88 8.00 -1.18 9.45
C ILE A 88 6.62 -1.80 9.73
N ILE A 89 5.77 -1.11 10.49
CA ILE A 89 4.40 -1.54 10.83
C ILE A 89 3.59 -1.75 9.56
N THR A 90 3.63 -0.81 8.63
CA THR A 90 2.91 -0.89 7.35
C THR A 90 3.39 -2.08 6.53
N VAL A 91 4.70 -2.33 6.44
CA VAL A 91 5.24 -3.49 5.74
C VAL A 91 4.79 -4.80 6.39
N PHE A 92 4.78 -4.88 7.72
CA PHE A 92 4.33 -6.06 8.46
C PHE A 92 2.86 -6.41 8.14
N TRP A 93 1.96 -5.45 8.23
CA TRP A 93 0.54 -5.67 7.94
C TRP A 93 0.28 -5.94 6.45
N ASN A 94 1.07 -5.31 5.56
CA ASN A 94 1.04 -5.60 4.13
C ASN A 94 1.52 -7.05 3.84
N ALA A 95 2.52 -7.53 4.55
CA ALA A 95 2.95 -8.92 4.49
C ALA A 95 1.84 -9.88 4.95
N ALA A 96 1.15 -9.56 6.04
CA ALA A 96 0.07 -10.37 6.56
C ALA A 96 -1.13 -10.48 5.60
N ILE A 97 -1.57 -9.37 5.01
CA ILE A 97 -2.66 -9.40 4.03
C ILE A 97 -2.25 -10.14 2.75
N ILE A 98 -1.00 -9.99 2.27
CA ILE A 98 -0.47 -10.70 1.10
C ILE A 98 -0.52 -12.22 1.31
N ALA A 99 -0.10 -12.70 2.49
CA ALA A 99 -0.16 -14.12 2.82
C ALA A 99 -1.61 -14.65 2.81
N SER A 100 -2.54 -13.92 3.45
CA SER A 100 -3.95 -14.30 3.49
C SER A 100 -4.62 -14.23 2.11
N ALA A 101 -4.34 -13.18 1.34
CA ALA A 101 -4.85 -13.05 -0.01
C ALA A 101 -4.35 -14.17 -0.93
N HIS A 102 -3.08 -14.59 -0.78
CA HIS A 102 -2.52 -15.69 -1.56
C HIS A 102 -3.25 -17.01 -1.26
N GLU A 103 -3.42 -17.34 0.01
CA GLU A 103 -4.16 -18.55 0.43
C GLU A 103 -5.59 -18.53 -0.11
N ARG A 104 -6.27 -17.38 0.00
CA ARG A 104 -7.62 -17.21 -0.53
C ARG A 104 -7.70 -17.42 -2.04
N LEU A 105 -6.75 -16.88 -2.79
CA LEU A 105 -6.71 -16.95 -4.25
C LEU A 105 -6.34 -18.33 -4.79
N THR A 106 -5.49 -19.07 -4.06
CA THR A 106 -4.97 -20.36 -4.51
C THR A 106 -5.74 -21.56 -3.98
N ALA A 107 -5.97 -21.61 -2.67
CA ALA A 107 -6.71 -22.70 -2.03
C ALA A 107 -8.23 -22.51 -2.04
N GLY A 108 -8.70 -21.27 -2.27
CA GLY A 108 -10.13 -20.92 -2.22
C GLY A 108 -10.74 -20.98 -0.81
N THR A 109 -9.93 -21.29 0.21
CA THR A 109 -10.33 -21.29 1.62
C THR A 109 -10.41 -19.88 2.17
N ASN A 110 -11.13 -19.68 3.28
CA ASN A 110 -11.10 -18.41 4.01
C ASN A 110 -10.07 -18.52 5.14
N PRO A 111 -8.84 -17.98 4.98
CA PRO A 111 -7.84 -18.09 6.02
C PRO A 111 -8.22 -17.22 7.23
N SER A 112 -7.98 -17.74 8.43
CA SER A 112 -8.20 -16.95 9.64
C SER A 112 -7.27 -15.73 9.70
N PHE A 113 -7.71 -14.66 10.35
CA PHE A 113 -6.89 -13.45 10.54
C PHE A 113 -5.50 -13.75 11.14
N SER A 114 -5.43 -14.72 12.07
CA SER A 114 -4.17 -15.15 12.67
C SER A 114 -3.21 -15.84 11.68
N TYR A 115 -3.72 -16.40 10.59
CA TYR A 115 -2.89 -17.04 9.56
C TYR A 115 -1.93 -16.05 8.92
N GLY A 116 -2.45 -14.91 8.44
CA GLY A 116 -1.62 -13.86 7.83
C GLY A 116 -0.56 -13.32 8.78
N ILE A 117 -0.93 -13.07 10.05
CA ILE A 117 0.02 -12.62 11.07
C ILE A 117 1.13 -13.66 11.29
N LYS A 118 0.79 -14.95 11.42
CA LYS A 118 1.78 -16.01 11.59
C LYS A 118 2.74 -16.11 10.40
N GLN A 119 2.27 -15.91 9.18
CA GLN A 119 3.13 -15.92 8.01
C GLN A 119 4.06 -14.70 7.98
N ALA A 120 3.54 -13.50 8.28
CA ALA A 120 4.35 -12.28 8.38
C ALA A 120 5.43 -12.42 9.48
N MET A 121 5.10 -13.01 10.63
CA MET A 121 6.06 -13.25 11.72
C MET A 121 7.23 -14.14 11.31
N LYS A 122 7.04 -15.09 10.38
CA LYS A 122 8.14 -15.95 9.87
C LYS A 122 9.18 -15.14 9.08
N CYS A 123 8.77 -14.03 8.48
CA CYS A 123 9.61 -13.17 7.66
C CYS A 123 9.98 -11.87 8.39
N LEU A 124 9.83 -11.82 9.72
CA LEU A 124 10.03 -10.60 10.51
C LEU A 124 11.37 -9.90 10.29
N PRO A 125 12.52 -10.62 10.23
CA PRO A 125 13.81 -9.97 9.96
C PRO A 125 13.84 -9.28 8.58
N GLN A 126 13.31 -9.92 7.55
CA GLN A 126 13.23 -9.36 6.20
C GLN A 126 12.27 -8.17 6.14
N ILE A 127 11.14 -8.26 6.85
CA ILE A 127 10.14 -7.18 6.98
C ILE A 127 10.78 -5.97 7.66
N PHE A 128 11.55 -6.19 8.72
CA PHE A 128 12.24 -5.10 9.43
C PHE A 128 13.26 -4.39 8.52
N ILE A 129 14.13 -5.14 7.86
CA ILE A 129 15.11 -4.60 6.91
C ILE A 129 14.40 -3.84 5.78
N TRP A 130 13.35 -4.45 5.21
CA TRP A 130 12.58 -3.84 4.14
C TRP A 130 11.85 -2.58 4.58
N GLY A 131 11.30 -2.57 5.80
CA GLY A 131 10.67 -1.40 6.40
C GLY A 131 11.63 -0.23 6.58
N LEU A 132 12.86 -0.49 7.04
CA LEU A 132 13.92 0.52 7.15
C LEU A 132 14.30 1.09 5.78
N ILE A 133 14.51 0.24 4.78
CA ILE A 133 14.84 0.68 3.42
C ILE A 133 13.71 1.53 2.86
N SER A 134 12.47 1.06 2.96
CA SER A 134 11.28 1.76 2.45
C SER A 134 11.06 3.10 3.16
N GLY A 135 11.25 3.13 4.49
CA GLY A 135 11.19 4.37 5.27
C GLY A 135 12.26 5.37 4.85
N THR A 136 13.50 4.91 4.67
CA THR A 136 14.60 5.79 4.22
C THR A 136 14.32 6.39 2.85
N VAL A 137 13.88 5.58 1.88
CA VAL A 137 13.53 6.09 0.55
C VAL A 137 12.31 7.02 0.61
N GLY A 138 11.34 6.71 1.46
CA GLY A 138 10.20 7.61 1.69
C GLY A 138 10.61 8.98 2.20
N LEU A 139 11.59 9.06 3.13
CA LEU A 139 12.15 10.34 3.59
C LEU A 139 12.84 11.10 2.46
N ILE A 140 13.59 10.43 1.59
CA ILE A 140 14.20 11.05 0.42
C ILE A 140 13.13 11.63 -0.51
N ILE A 141 12.06 10.88 -0.77
CA ILE A 141 10.94 11.35 -1.58
C ILE A 141 10.28 12.58 -0.93
N THR A 142 10.06 12.57 0.38
CA THR A 142 9.50 13.70 1.12
C THR A 142 10.40 14.93 1.05
N ALA A 143 11.72 14.74 1.16
CA ALA A 143 12.69 15.83 1.00
C ALA A 143 12.65 16.42 -0.42
N LEU A 144 12.52 15.61 -1.47
CA LEU A 144 12.33 16.09 -2.84
C LEU A 144 11.00 16.82 -3.01
N GLN A 145 9.94 16.35 -2.37
CA GLN A 145 8.64 17.02 -2.39
C GLN A 145 8.67 18.37 -1.69
N SER A 146 9.43 18.55 -0.62
CA SER A 146 9.55 19.86 0.05
C SER A 146 10.15 20.93 -0.86
N MET A 147 11.01 20.56 -1.82
CA MET A 147 11.56 21.47 -2.82
C MET A 147 10.50 22.05 -3.76
N GLN A 148 9.33 21.39 -3.91
CA GLN A 148 8.22 21.85 -4.75
C GLN A 148 7.60 23.16 -4.24
N HIS A 149 7.76 23.45 -2.96
CA HIS A 149 7.24 24.64 -2.29
C HIS A 149 8.25 25.79 -2.22
N SER A 150 9.36 25.69 -2.97
CA SER A 150 10.35 26.74 -3.05
C SER A 150 9.83 27.96 -3.83
N ASP A 151 10.13 29.16 -3.36
CA ASP A 151 9.86 30.42 -4.08
C ASP A 151 10.66 30.51 -5.40
N ASN A 152 11.74 29.76 -5.53
CA ASN A 152 12.50 29.68 -6.76
C ASN A 152 11.83 28.69 -7.74
N LEU A 153 11.30 29.23 -8.84
CA LEU A 153 10.58 28.45 -9.86
C LEU A 153 11.40 27.27 -10.42
N VAL A 154 12.71 27.44 -10.61
CA VAL A 154 13.59 26.36 -11.13
C VAL A 154 13.70 25.23 -10.12
N VAL A 155 13.88 25.55 -8.84
CA VAL A 155 13.95 24.57 -7.74
C VAL A 155 12.62 23.85 -7.59
N SER A 156 11.50 24.57 -7.66
CA SER A 156 10.15 24.02 -7.58
C SER A 156 9.88 23.02 -8.72
N ILE A 157 10.16 23.39 -9.98
CA ILE A 157 10.01 22.51 -11.15
C ILE A 157 10.91 21.27 -11.02
N PHE A 158 12.16 21.45 -10.61
CA PHE A 158 13.08 20.33 -10.40
C PHE A 158 12.54 19.38 -9.32
N GLY A 159 12.03 19.91 -8.19
CA GLY A 159 11.44 19.12 -7.12
C GLY A 159 10.25 18.28 -7.60
N HIS A 160 9.37 18.83 -8.44
CA HIS A 160 8.23 18.08 -9.02
C HIS A 160 8.71 16.94 -9.93
N ILE A 161 9.61 17.23 -10.85
CA ILE A 161 10.10 16.22 -11.81
C ILE A 161 10.89 15.13 -11.09
N ALA A 162 11.83 15.52 -10.21
CA ALA A 162 12.66 14.58 -9.49
C ALA A 162 11.85 13.67 -8.57
N SER A 163 10.93 14.22 -7.77
CA SER A 163 10.07 13.43 -6.89
C SER A 163 9.18 12.46 -7.67
N PHE A 164 8.61 12.90 -8.80
CA PHE A 164 7.78 12.04 -9.66
C PHE A 164 8.58 10.87 -10.23
N ILE A 165 9.78 11.15 -10.80
CA ILE A 165 10.64 10.10 -11.36
C ILE A 165 11.06 9.09 -10.29
N VAL A 166 11.51 9.58 -9.12
CA VAL A 166 11.93 8.71 -8.02
C VAL A 166 10.76 7.85 -7.52
N GLN A 167 9.58 8.43 -7.34
CA GLN A 167 8.39 7.69 -6.91
C GLN A 167 7.99 6.59 -7.90
N VAL A 168 7.94 6.90 -9.19
CA VAL A 168 7.58 5.92 -10.23
C VAL A 168 8.63 4.82 -10.33
N ALA A 169 9.92 5.18 -10.34
CA ALA A 169 11.02 4.21 -10.39
C ALA A 169 11.00 3.30 -9.15
N TRP A 170 10.78 3.88 -7.97
CA TRP A 170 10.66 3.13 -6.72
C TRP A 170 9.47 2.19 -6.73
N TRP A 171 8.29 2.66 -7.16
CA TRP A 171 7.08 1.86 -7.25
C TRP A 171 7.29 0.65 -8.18
N ILE A 172 7.88 0.86 -9.38
CA ILE A 172 8.19 -0.22 -10.33
C ILE A 172 9.18 -1.22 -9.72
N ALA A 173 10.27 -0.69 -9.13
CA ALA A 173 11.34 -1.52 -8.58
C ALA A 173 10.87 -2.39 -7.41
N THR A 174 9.86 -1.94 -6.66
CA THR A 174 9.47 -2.55 -5.38
C THR A 174 8.13 -3.26 -5.40
N PHE A 175 7.43 -3.25 -6.53
CA PHE A 175 6.05 -3.72 -6.65
C PHE A 175 5.84 -5.15 -6.12
N PHE A 176 6.76 -6.05 -6.42
CA PHE A 176 6.68 -7.45 -6.01
C PHE A 176 7.61 -7.83 -4.84
N VAL A 177 8.32 -6.88 -4.23
CA VAL A 177 9.29 -7.20 -3.16
C VAL A 177 8.61 -7.89 -1.97
N VAL A 178 7.49 -7.34 -1.47
CA VAL A 178 6.79 -7.93 -0.32
C VAL A 178 6.19 -9.31 -0.64
N PRO A 179 5.50 -9.52 -1.79
CA PRO A 179 5.11 -10.86 -2.22
C PRO A 179 6.25 -11.86 -2.25
N MET A 180 7.41 -11.50 -2.79
CA MET A 180 8.59 -12.39 -2.84
C MET A 180 9.11 -12.74 -1.46
N ILE A 181 9.21 -11.77 -0.55
CA ILE A 181 9.65 -12.00 0.82
C ILE A 181 8.70 -12.98 1.53
N VAL A 182 7.39 -12.77 1.40
CA VAL A 182 6.40 -13.50 2.19
C VAL A 182 6.04 -14.87 1.60
N LEU A 183 5.89 -14.93 0.28
CA LEU A 183 5.40 -16.13 -0.39
C LEU A 183 6.53 -17.08 -0.80
N ASP A 184 7.69 -16.52 -1.15
CA ASP A 184 8.84 -17.31 -1.60
C ASP A 184 9.96 -17.38 -0.55
N ASN A 185 9.83 -16.64 0.55
CA ASN A 185 10.85 -16.54 1.61
C ASN A 185 12.23 -16.11 1.07
N ILE A 186 12.25 -15.22 0.09
CA ILE A 186 13.45 -14.69 -0.55
C ILE A 186 13.99 -13.51 0.27
N GLY A 187 15.31 -13.35 0.32
CA GLY A 187 15.96 -12.22 0.99
C GLY A 187 15.64 -10.88 0.32
N VAL A 188 15.70 -9.78 1.09
CA VAL A 188 15.34 -8.42 0.63
C VAL A 188 16.14 -8.00 -0.60
N GLY A 189 17.47 -8.18 -0.60
CA GLY A 189 18.33 -7.79 -1.73
C GLY A 189 18.01 -8.55 -3.01
N GLU A 190 17.74 -9.85 -2.90
CA GLU A 190 17.35 -10.69 -4.04
C GLU A 190 15.95 -10.31 -4.55
N SER A 191 15.00 -10.03 -3.65
CA SER A 191 13.66 -9.58 -4.01
C SER A 191 13.69 -8.23 -4.76
N MET A 192 14.51 -7.28 -4.31
CA MET A 192 14.71 -6.00 -4.99
C MET A 192 15.31 -6.16 -6.40
N SER A 193 16.24 -7.10 -6.56
CA SER A 193 16.86 -7.37 -7.86
C SER A 193 15.87 -8.01 -8.85
N LYS A 194 15.01 -8.93 -8.39
CA LYS A 194 14.10 -9.69 -9.24
C LYS A 194 12.76 -8.98 -9.51
N SER A 195 12.33 -8.10 -8.60
CA SER A 195 11.01 -7.42 -8.71
C SER A 195 10.82 -6.66 -10.02
N PRO A 196 11.80 -5.86 -10.53
CA PRO A 196 11.64 -5.17 -11.80
C PRO A 196 11.50 -6.09 -13.02
N GLU A 197 12.11 -7.26 -12.99
CA GLU A 197 11.99 -8.24 -14.08
C GLU A 197 10.58 -8.84 -14.14
N LEU A 198 10.05 -9.23 -12.99
CA LEU A 198 8.68 -9.72 -12.89
C LEU A 198 7.66 -8.64 -13.26
N PHE A 199 7.90 -7.40 -12.82
CA PHE A 199 7.04 -6.26 -13.18
C PHE A 199 6.97 -6.04 -14.70
N LYS A 200 8.10 -6.18 -15.41
CA LYS A 200 8.11 -6.03 -16.88
C LYS A 200 7.22 -7.05 -17.59
N GLN A 201 6.99 -8.23 -17.02
CA GLN A 201 6.14 -9.26 -17.61
C GLN A 201 4.66 -8.92 -17.51
N THR A 202 4.27 -8.19 -16.48
CA THR A 202 2.88 -7.84 -16.16
C THR A 202 2.60 -6.33 -16.20
N TRP A 203 3.60 -5.49 -16.61
CA TRP A 203 3.56 -4.04 -16.41
C TRP A 203 2.27 -3.37 -16.89
N GLY A 204 1.72 -3.81 -18.02
CA GLY A 204 0.50 -3.22 -18.59
C GLY A 204 -0.73 -3.52 -17.72
N GLU A 205 -0.81 -4.72 -17.18
CA GLU A 205 -1.86 -5.18 -16.28
C GLU A 205 -1.74 -4.54 -14.90
N ASP A 206 -0.52 -4.42 -14.38
CA ASP A 206 -0.20 -3.80 -13.09
C ASP A 206 -0.63 -2.34 -13.06
N VAL A 207 -0.24 -1.57 -14.08
CA VAL A 207 -0.60 -0.16 -14.21
C VAL A 207 -2.12 0.01 -14.23
N VAL A 208 -2.82 -0.78 -15.04
CA VAL A 208 -4.29 -0.66 -15.17
C VAL A 208 -4.99 -1.11 -13.90
N ALA A 209 -4.55 -2.20 -13.26
CA ALA A 209 -5.16 -2.68 -12.03
C ALA A 209 -4.98 -1.70 -10.86
N SER A 210 -3.76 -1.20 -10.67
CA SER A 210 -3.45 -0.21 -9.64
C SER A 210 -4.16 1.12 -9.88
N THR A 211 -4.02 1.67 -11.09
CA THR A 211 -4.65 2.95 -11.46
C THR A 211 -6.17 2.84 -11.42
N GLY A 212 -6.74 1.74 -11.93
CA GLY A 212 -8.18 1.50 -11.92
C GLY A 212 -8.75 1.46 -10.50
N THR A 213 -8.10 0.74 -9.59
CA THR A 213 -8.49 0.68 -8.18
C THR A 213 -8.41 2.08 -7.53
N GLY A 214 -7.33 2.83 -7.78
CA GLY A 214 -7.15 4.17 -7.26
C GLY A 214 -8.18 5.18 -7.78
N ILE A 215 -8.48 5.18 -9.08
CA ILE A 215 -9.50 6.05 -9.68
C ILE A 215 -10.87 5.76 -9.08
N ILE A 216 -11.25 4.48 -8.97
CA ILE A 216 -12.55 4.12 -8.35
C ILE A 216 -12.61 4.61 -6.91
N ASN A 217 -11.54 4.46 -6.11
CA ASN A 217 -11.48 4.96 -4.75
C ASN A 217 -11.69 6.49 -4.69
N ILE A 218 -11.00 7.26 -5.55
CA ILE A 218 -11.18 8.71 -5.63
C ILE A 218 -12.63 9.08 -5.96
N LEU A 219 -13.24 8.42 -6.95
CA LEU A 219 -14.63 8.66 -7.32
C LEU A 219 -15.61 8.34 -6.18
N VAL A 220 -15.37 7.25 -5.43
CA VAL A 220 -16.17 6.90 -4.25
C VAL A 220 -15.99 7.94 -3.14
N CYS A 221 -14.77 8.39 -2.87
CA CYS A 221 -14.52 9.45 -1.89
C CYS A 221 -15.21 10.76 -2.28
N LEU A 222 -15.14 11.17 -3.55
CA LEU A 222 -15.84 12.34 -4.06
C LEU A 222 -17.37 12.20 -3.91
N LEU A 223 -17.92 11.02 -4.21
CA LEU A 223 -19.34 10.75 -4.02
C LEU A 223 -19.75 10.86 -2.54
N ILE A 224 -18.93 10.34 -1.63
CA ILE A 224 -19.18 10.47 -0.17
C ILE A 224 -19.21 11.95 0.22
N VAL A 225 -18.25 12.76 -0.24
CA VAL A 225 -18.23 14.20 0.02
C VAL A 225 -19.51 14.85 -0.48
N VAL A 226 -19.91 14.61 -1.73
CA VAL A 226 -21.14 15.18 -2.33
C VAL A 226 -22.38 14.77 -1.54
N ILE A 227 -22.50 13.52 -1.12
CA ILE A 227 -23.64 13.02 -0.32
C ILE A 227 -23.70 13.71 1.05
N CYS A 228 -22.54 14.04 1.64
CA CYS A 228 -22.48 14.70 2.94
C CYS A 228 -22.75 16.21 2.88
N LEU A 229 -22.64 16.87 1.70
CA LEU A 229 -22.84 18.31 1.57
C LEU A 229 -24.19 18.82 2.15
N PRO A 230 -25.35 18.15 1.92
CA PRO A 230 -26.61 18.61 2.48
C PRO A 230 -26.65 18.63 4.01
N LEU A 231 -25.88 17.78 4.68
CA LEU A 231 -25.81 17.74 6.14
C LEU A 231 -25.25 19.05 6.71
N PHE A 232 -24.32 19.70 6.04
CA PHE A 232 -23.71 20.94 6.47
C PHE A 232 -24.71 22.12 6.48
N ALA A 233 -25.83 22.01 5.76
CA ALA A 233 -26.90 23.03 5.74
C ALA A 233 -27.84 22.91 6.96
N LEU A 234 -27.74 21.86 7.78
CA LEU A 234 -28.63 21.59 8.92
C LEU A 234 -28.14 22.23 10.25
N GLY A 235 -27.32 23.27 10.17
CA GLY A 235 -26.76 23.96 11.33
C GLY A 235 -25.63 23.19 12.03
N GLU A 236 -25.29 23.56 13.26
CA GLU A 236 -24.10 23.02 13.97
C GLU A 236 -24.12 21.52 14.15
N ILE A 237 -25.29 20.95 14.49
CA ILE A 237 -25.43 19.48 14.64
C ILE A 237 -25.24 18.79 13.29
N GLY A 238 -25.77 19.36 12.22
CA GLY A 238 -25.60 18.84 10.87
C GLY A 238 -24.14 18.87 10.40
N VAL A 239 -23.40 19.93 10.73
CA VAL A 239 -21.95 20.03 10.46
C VAL A 239 -21.19 18.92 11.20
N GLY A 240 -21.44 18.72 12.50
CA GLY A 240 -20.79 17.67 13.27
C GLY A 240 -21.07 16.26 12.71
N LEU A 241 -22.33 15.95 12.41
CA LEU A 241 -22.71 14.68 11.79
C LEU A 241 -22.12 14.52 10.37
N GLY A 242 -22.12 15.58 9.57
CA GLY A 242 -21.57 15.59 8.23
C GLY A 242 -20.08 15.26 8.23
N ILE A 243 -19.30 15.87 9.11
CA ILE A 243 -17.87 15.59 9.29
C ILE A 243 -17.65 14.11 9.72
N LEU A 244 -18.41 13.65 10.71
CA LEU A 244 -18.28 12.28 11.22
C LEU A 244 -18.56 11.24 10.13
N VAL A 245 -19.69 11.38 9.42
CA VAL A 245 -20.11 10.46 8.36
C VAL A 245 -19.13 10.49 7.19
N MET A 246 -18.70 11.70 6.78
CA MET A 246 -17.72 11.86 5.72
C MET A 246 -16.40 11.18 6.08
N PHE A 247 -15.87 11.41 7.29
CA PHE A 247 -14.61 10.83 7.73
C PHE A 247 -14.70 9.30 7.82
N ALA A 248 -15.77 8.76 8.42
CA ALA A 248 -16.01 7.34 8.51
C ALA A 248 -16.15 6.70 7.11
N GLY A 249 -16.91 7.31 6.21
CA GLY A 249 -17.09 6.82 4.86
C GLY A 249 -15.79 6.79 4.05
N ILE A 250 -14.99 7.86 4.11
CA ILE A 250 -13.68 7.92 3.45
C ILE A 250 -12.74 6.87 4.05
N ALA A 251 -12.70 6.73 5.38
CA ALA A 251 -11.85 5.72 6.04
C ALA A 251 -12.21 4.30 5.57
N ILE A 252 -13.50 3.94 5.56
CA ILE A 252 -13.96 2.63 5.08
C ILE A 252 -13.59 2.44 3.59
N SER A 253 -13.78 3.47 2.75
CA SER A 253 -13.39 3.41 1.34
C SER A 253 -11.91 3.13 1.17
N VAL A 254 -11.05 3.87 1.86
CA VAL A 254 -9.59 3.70 1.82
C VAL A 254 -9.20 2.29 2.28
N LEU A 255 -9.74 1.79 3.39
CA LEU A 255 -9.47 0.43 3.88
C LEU A 255 -9.87 -0.63 2.86
N PHE A 256 -11.06 -0.49 2.25
CA PHE A 256 -11.55 -1.42 1.24
C PHE A 256 -10.66 -1.44 0.01
N PHE A 257 -10.35 -0.29 -0.58
CA PHE A 257 -9.56 -0.23 -1.80
C PHE A 257 -8.08 -0.56 -1.58
N SER A 258 -7.52 -0.27 -0.39
CA SER A 258 -6.17 -0.72 -0.02
C SER A 258 -6.09 -2.26 0.09
N ALA A 259 -7.12 -2.89 0.65
CA ALA A 259 -7.22 -4.35 0.67
C ALA A 259 -7.36 -4.92 -0.77
N CYS A 260 -8.18 -4.30 -1.63
CA CYS A 260 -8.29 -4.69 -3.03
C CYS A 260 -6.94 -4.60 -3.77
N GLU A 261 -6.16 -3.55 -3.52
CA GLU A 261 -4.84 -3.39 -4.13
C GLU A 261 -3.88 -4.50 -3.70
N ALA A 262 -3.90 -4.90 -2.43
CA ALA A 262 -3.09 -6.03 -1.95
C ALA A 262 -3.48 -7.34 -2.66
N VAL A 263 -4.78 -7.64 -2.80
CA VAL A 263 -5.29 -8.81 -3.54
C VAL A 263 -4.87 -8.76 -5.01
N ASN A 264 -4.99 -7.59 -5.65
CA ASN A 264 -4.58 -7.39 -7.04
C ASN A 264 -3.09 -7.68 -7.22
N ARG A 265 -2.25 -7.17 -6.31
CA ARG A 265 -0.80 -7.38 -6.33
C ARG A 265 -0.43 -8.86 -6.20
N VAL A 266 -1.11 -9.60 -5.33
CA VAL A 266 -0.91 -11.06 -5.19
C VAL A 266 -1.37 -11.79 -6.45
N SER A 267 -2.50 -11.41 -7.04
CA SER A 267 -3.01 -12.01 -8.26
C SER A 267 -2.05 -11.84 -9.43
N LEU A 268 -1.48 -10.65 -9.59
CA LEU A 268 -0.49 -10.34 -10.61
C LEU A 268 0.85 -11.02 -10.35
N TYR A 269 1.24 -11.14 -9.08
CA TYR A 269 2.43 -11.91 -8.69
C TYR A 269 2.29 -13.39 -9.05
N TYR A 270 1.15 -13.99 -8.74
CA TYR A 270 0.84 -15.36 -9.13
C TYR A 270 0.91 -15.54 -10.65
N PHE A 271 0.28 -14.64 -11.40
CA PHE A 271 0.31 -14.65 -12.86
C PHE A 271 1.73 -14.49 -13.42
N ALA A 272 2.53 -13.58 -12.87
CA ALA A 272 3.93 -13.36 -13.29
C ALA A 272 4.79 -14.61 -13.12
N LYS A 273 4.51 -15.44 -12.10
CA LYS A 273 5.25 -16.68 -11.81
C LYS A 273 4.79 -17.89 -12.61
N THR A 274 3.50 -18.04 -12.79
CA THR A 274 2.90 -19.26 -13.34
C THR A 274 2.48 -19.12 -14.80
N GLY A 275 2.25 -17.88 -15.26
CA GLY A 275 1.64 -17.61 -16.54
C GLY A 275 0.12 -17.83 -16.57
N GLU A 276 -0.48 -18.17 -15.42
CA GLU A 276 -1.89 -18.51 -15.30
C GLU A 276 -2.57 -17.62 -14.26
N SER A 277 -3.88 -17.39 -14.44
CA SER A 277 -4.69 -16.70 -13.42
C SER A 277 -4.86 -17.57 -12.18
N PRO A 278 -4.94 -16.97 -10.98
CA PRO A 278 -5.22 -17.73 -9.76
C PRO A 278 -6.48 -18.59 -9.89
N PRO A 279 -6.54 -19.78 -9.25
CA PRO A 279 -7.68 -20.68 -9.33
C PRO A 279 -9.04 -20.02 -8.97
N LEU A 280 -9.03 -19.11 -7.99
CA LEU A 280 -10.24 -18.38 -7.61
C LEU A 280 -10.70 -17.43 -8.71
N ALA A 281 -9.78 -16.81 -9.46
CA ALA A 281 -10.11 -15.95 -10.61
C ALA A 281 -10.82 -16.75 -11.69
N GLN A 282 -10.31 -17.95 -12.01
CA GLN A 282 -10.92 -18.87 -12.97
C GLN A 282 -12.34 -19.27 -12.54
N LYS A 283 -12.53 -19.58 -11.24
CA LYS A 283 -13.83 -19.92 -10.67
C LYS A 283 -14.89 -18.82 -10.84
N TYR A 284 -14.46 -17.55 -10.83
CA TYR A 284 -15.35 -16.40 -10.99
C TYR A 284 -15.46 -15.92 -12.44
N GLY A 285 -14.83 -16.59 -13.41
CA GLY A 285 -14.78 -16.15 -14.81
C GLY A 285 -14.05 -14.81 -14.97
N LEU A 286 -13.11 -14.50 -14.07
CA LEU A 286 -12.28 -13.30 -14.07
C LEU A 286 -10.83 -13.61 -14.43
N ASP A 287 -10.60 -14.68 -15.16
CA ASP A 287 -9.30 -15.07 -15.68
C ASP A 287 -8.71 -14.02 -16.65
N PHE A 288 -7.38 -13.88 -16.64
CA PHE A 288 -6.65 -12.81 -17.33
C PHE A 288 -5.29 -13.31 -17.84
#